data_da01ea581957870e3a49aeae7f4e14d9
#
_entry.id   da01ea581957870e3a49aeae7f4e14d9
#
_cell.length_a   1.000
_cell.length_b   1.000
_cell.length_c   1.000
_cell.angle_alpha   90.00
_cell.angle_beta   90.00
_cell.angle_gamma   90.00
#
_symmetry.space_group_name_H-M   'P 1'
#
loop_
_entity.id
_entity.type
_entity.pdbx_description
1 polymer ?
#
loop_
_entity_poly.entity_id
_entity_poly.type
_entity_poly.pdbx_seq_one_letter_code
_entity_poly.pdbx_strand_id
1 'polypeptide(L)'
;KTWEVVSDVPEQQEENRFTACAMAQQKELMQYMAAEYDWQRMMFIDHPGDREFESQAWAKIDSIRKLSMPLQQEIWKKEMEYMEEAPVSPVWMDRLLLFASMMKYETIMPYKEEVKKLYARMSEADKQTGDGQEITAYVYPPATVGVGDMMVDGDLYDANDSLRHISEFKGKFILL
;
A
#
# COMPACT_ATOMS: atom_id res chain seq x y z
N LYS A 1 -18.01 -21.09 -1.71
CA LYS A 1 -18.81 -20.51 -2.81
C LYS A 1 -17.95 -19.46 -3.48
N THR A 2 -17.71 -19.57 -4.76
CA THR A 2 -17.10 -18.53 -5.59
C THR A 2 -18.20 -17.62 -6.09
N TRP A 3 -17.99 -16.30 -5.95
CA TRP A 3 -18.86 -15.29 -6.52
C TRP A 3 -18.24 -14.83 -7.83
N GLU A 4 -19.01 -14.76 -8.88
CA GLU A 4 -18.64 -14.09 -10.10
C GLU A 4 -19.44 -12.78 -10.16
N VAL A 5 -18.73 -11.67 -10.26
CA VAL A 5 -19.35 -10.36 -10.41
C VAL A 5 -19.44 -10.09 -11.91
N VAL A 6 -20.66 -10.07 -12.43
CA VAL A 6 -20.93 -9.66 -13.81
C VAL A 6 -21.40 -8.21 -13.78
N SER A 7 -20.69 -7.33 -14.47
CA SER A 7 -20.99 -5.90 -14.54
C SER A 7 -20.69 -5.37 -15.93
N ASP A 8 -21.47 -4.38 -16.37
CA ASP A 8 -21.23 -3.57 -17.58
C ASP A 8 -20.38 -2.32 -17.28
N VAL A 9 -20.06 -2.07 -16.01
CA VAL A 9 -19.19 -0.97 -15.58
C VAL A 9 -17.75 -1.29 -15.95
N PRO A 10 -17.07 -0.45 -16.78
CA PRO A 10 -15.71 -0.72 -17.26
C PRO A 10 -14.68 -0.93 -16.15
N GLU A 11 -14.75 -0.14 -15.08
CA GLU A 11 -13.85 -0.23 -13.93
C GLU A 11 -14.00 -1.58 -13.22
N GLN A 12 -15.24 -2.08 -13.07
CA GLN A 12 -15.47 -3.40 -12.47
C GLN A 12 -14.97 -4.53 -13.37
N GLN A 13 -15.08 -4.38 -14.69
CA GLN A 13 -14.53 -5.36 -15.63
C GLN A 13 -13.00 -5.41 -15.55
N GLU A 14 -12.37 -4.26 -15.35
CA GLU A 14 -10.92 -4.18 -15.17
C GLU A 14 -10.48 -4.81 -13.83
N GLU A 15 -11.14 -4.51 -12.72
CA GLU A 15 -10.94 -5.18 -11.43
C GLU A 15 -11.09 -6.70 -11.53
N ASN A 16 -12.07 -7.18 -12.28
CA ASN A 16 -12.24 -8.61 -12.54
C ASN A 16 -11.04 -9.22 -13.28
N ARG A 17 -10.39 -8.48 -14.19
CA ARG A 17 -9.18 -8.94 -14.89
C ARG A 17 -7.99 -9.03 -13.95
N PHE A 18 -7.79 -8.05 -13.07
CA PHE A 18 -6.79 -8.11 -11.99
C PHE A 18 -7.01 -9.33 -11.09
N THR A 19 -8.26 -9.57 -10.68
CA THR A 19 -8.61 -10.76 -9.90
C THR A 19 -8.32 -12.05 -10.66
N ALA A 20 -8.62 -12.09 -11.96
CA ALA A 20 -8.48 -13.28 -12.79
C ALA A 20 -7.02 -13.69 -12.99
N CYS A 21 -6.06 -12.75 -13.09
CA CYS A 21 -4.65 -13.06 -13.36
C CYS A 21 -3.99 -13.89 -12.24
N ALA A 22 -4.53 -13.85 -11.01
CA ALA A 22 -4.02 -14.58 -9.85
C ALA A 22 -5.09 -15.38 -9.09
N MET A 23 -6.17 -15.77 -9.76
CA MET A 23 -7.36 -16.38 -9.15
C MET A 23 -7.07 -17.59 -8.26
N ALA A 24 -6.15 -18.47 -8.68
CA ALA A 24 -5.80 -19.66 -7.92
C ALA A 24 -5.13 -19.28 -6.58
N GLN A 25 -4.17 -18.37 -6.63
CA GLN A 25 -3.44 -17.85 -5.47
C GLN A 25 -4.38 -17.06 -4.55
N GLN A 26 -5.27 -16.28 -5.10
CA GLN A 26 -6.27 -15.53 -4.31
C GLN A 26 -7.21 -16.47 -3.55
N LYS A 27 -7.65 -17.57 -4.17
CA LYS A 27 -8.48 -18.58 -3.48
C LYS A 27 -7.74 -19.24 -2.32
N GLU A 28 -6.47 -19.52 -2.48
CA GLU A 28 -5.63 -20.07 -1.40
C GLU A 28 -5.40 -19.03 -0.31
N LEU A 29 -5.08 -17.77 -0.67
CA LEU A 29 -4.90 -16.67 0.27
C LEU A 29 -6.14 -16.46 1.15
N MET A 30 -7.34 -16.55 0.57
CA MET A 30 -8.61 -16.44 1.31
C MET A 30 -8.76 -17.47 2.42
N GLN A 31 -8.15 -18.66 2.31
CA GLN A 31 -8.16 -19.66 3.39
C GLN A 31 -7.30 -19.21 4.56
N TYR A 32 -6.13 -18.62 4.30
CA TYR A 32 -5.29 -18.04 5.35
C TYR A 32 -5.97 -16.85 6.03
N MET A 33 -6.60 -15.96 5.26
CA MET A 33 -7.34 -14.83 5.81
C MET A 33 -8.52 -15.28 6.68
N ALA A 34 -9.25 -16.31 6.26
CA ALA A 34 -10.32 -16.88 7.06
C ALA A 34 -9.80 -17.46 8.39
N ALA A 35 -8.68 -18.19 8.34
CA ALA A 35 -8.06 -18.73 9.55
C ALA A 35 -7.55 -17.62 10.49
N GLU A 36 -6.95 -16.54 9.95
CA GLU A 36 -6.54 -15.37 10.74
C GLU A 36 -7.75 -14.70 11.40
N TYR A 37 -8.84 -14.51 10.64
CA TYR A 37 -10.08 -13.94 11.16
C TYR A 37 -10.67 -14.79 12.30
N ASP A 38 -10.67 -16.11 12.16
CA ASP A 38 -11.17 -17.03 13.21
C ASP A 38 -10.37 -16.88 14.51
N TRP A 39 -9.04 -16.77 14.44
CA TRP A 39 -8.21 -16.52 15.61
C TRP A 39 -8.47 -15.15 16.24
N GLN A 40 -8.64 -14.09 15.42
CA GLN A 40 -9.00 -12.76 15.91
C GLN A 40 -10.38 -12.77 16.57
N ARG A 41 -11.36 -13.44 15.97
CA ARG A 41 -12.71 -13.58 16.53
C ARG A 41 -12.67 -14.28 17.88
N MET A 42 -11.98 -15.43 17.97
CA MET A 42 -11.81 -16.16 19.24
C MET A 42 -11.17 -15.27 20.31
N MET A 43 -10.12 -14.54 19.97
CA MET A 43 -9.40 -13.67 20.88
C MET A 43 -10.26 -12.52 21.44
N PHE A 44 -11.00 -11.83 20.58
CA PHE A 44 -11.74 -10.62 20.98
C PHE A 44 -13.16 -10.91 21.44
N ILE A 45 -13.79 -12.00 20.99
CA ILE A 45 -15.20 -12.29 21.27
C ILE A 45 -15.35 -13.45 22.26
N ASP A 46 -14.64 -14.56 22.03
CA ASP A 46 -14.84 -15.76 22.85
C ASP A 46 -13.96 -15.75 24.12
N HIS A 47 -12.78 -15.07 24.08
CA HIS A 47 -11.82 -14.97 25.19
C HIS A 47 -11.40 -13.51 25.50
N PRO A 48 -12.34 -12.56 25.69
CA PRO A 48 -12.01 -11.16 25.88
C PRO A 48 -11.21 -10.94 27.18
N GLY A 49 -10.02 -10.33 27.06
CA GLY A 49 -9.17 -10.01 28.21
C GLY A 49 -8.34 -11.19 28.78
N ASP A 50 -8.43 -12.36 28.17
CA ASP A 50 -7.57 -13.51 28.51
C ASP A 50 -6.19 -13.32 27.86
N ARG A 51 -5.23 -12.80 28.63
CA ARG A 51 -3.87 -12.48 28.16
C ARG A 51 -3.08 -13.71 27.71
N GLU A 52 -3.32 -14.87 28.32
CA GLU A 52 -2.63 -16.10 27.94
C GLU A 52 -3.14 -16.56 26.57
N PHE A 53 -4.46 -16.59 26.37
CA PHE A 53 -5.07 -16.90 25.09
C PHE A 53 -4.66 -15.88 24.02
N GLU A 54 -4.66 -14.59 24.34
CA GLU A 54 -4.23 -13.52 23.43
C GLU A 54 -2.81 -13.75 22.90
N SER A 55 -1.87 -14.08 23.79
CA SER A 55 -0.48 -14.39 23.41
C SER A 55 -0.40 -15.59 22.46
N GLN A 56 -1.16 -16.66 22.75
CA GLN A 56 -1.22 -17.86 21.90
C GLN A 56 -1.86 -17.54 20.53
N ALA A 57 -2.94 -16.75 20.51
CA ALA A 57 -3.64 -16.34 19.30
C ALA A 57 -2.72 -15.51 18.38
N TRP A 58 -2.00 -14.53 18.92
CA TRP A 58 -1.03 -13.75 18.14
C TRP A 58 0.09 -14.61 17.56
N ALA A 59 0.62 -15.58 18.31
CA ALA A 59 1.62 -16.51 17.79
C ALA A 59 1.09 -17.35 16.62
N LYS A 60 -0.19 -17.74 16.65
CA LYS A 60 -0.85 -18.44 15.53
C LYS A 60 -1.07 -17.53 14.33
N ILE A 61 -1.55 -16.30 14.55
CA ILE A 61 -1.73 -15.30 13.52
C ILE A 61 -0.40 -15.00 12.81
N ASP A 62 0.69 -14.81 13.56
CA ASP A 62 2.02 -14.61 12.99
C ASP A 62 2.49 -15.78 12.12
N SER A 63 2.18 -17.00 12.56
CA SER A 63 2.50 -18.21 11.80
C SER A 63 1.70 -18.26 10.48
N ILE A 64 0.41 -17.91 10.50
CA ILE A 64 -0.45 -17.84 9.34
C ILE A 64 0.08 -16.75 8.36
N ARG A 65 0.42 -15.56 8.87
CA ARG A 65 0.96 -14.46 8.07
C ARG A 65 2.28 -14.83 7.38
N LYS A 66 3.18 -15.54 8.07
CA LYS A 66 4.43 -16.04 7.48
C LYS A 66 4.19 -17.00 6.32
N LEU A 67 3.15 -17.82 6.39
CA LEU A 67 2.78 -18.75 5.32
C LEU A 67 2.06 -18.05 4.16
N SER A 68 1.23 -17.04 4.45
CA SER A 68 0.44 -16.33 3.44
C SER A 68 1.24 -15.25 2.69
N MET A 69 2.30 -14.68 3.29
CA MET A 69 3.07 -13.59 2.69
C MET A 69 3.70 -13.95 1.33
N PRO A 70 4.37 -15.10 1.14
CA PRO A 70 4.91 -15.46 -0.16
C PRO A 70 3.81 -15.56 -1.24
N LEU A 71 2.64 -16.06 -0.87
CA LEU A 71 1.50 -16.17 -1.75
C LEU A 71 0.94 -14.79 -2.13
N GLN A 72 0.87 -13.87 -1.18
CA GLN A 72 0.50 -12.48 -1.43
C GLN A 72 1.49 -11.81 -2.39
N GLN A 73 2.79 -12.04 -2.20
CA GLN A 73 3.82 -11.51 -3.09
C GLN A 73 3.70 -12.09 -4.52
N GLU A 74 3.38 -13.38 -4.64
CA GLU A 74 3.12 -13.99 -5.95
C GLU A 74 1.91 -13.36 -6.66
N ILE A 75 0.83 -13.06 -5.91
CA ILE A 75 -0.34 -12.36 -6.45
C ILE A 75 0.08 -10.99 -6.99
N TRP A 76 0.76 -10.18 -6.19
CA TRP A 76 1.23 -8.85 -6.62
C TRP A 76 2.14 -8.91 -7.83
N LYS A 77 3.04 -9.91 -7.89
CA LYS A 77 3.89 -10.11 -9.06
C LYS A 77 3.06 -10.35 -10.33
N LYS A 78 2.06 -11.22 -10.27
CA LYS A 78 1.17 -11.50 -11.40
C LYS A 78 0.33 -10.27 -11.80
N GLU A 79 -0.14 -9.50 -10.82
CA GLU A 79 -0.84 -8.24 -11.08
C GLU A 79 0.08 -7.24 -11.80
N MET A 80 1.34 -7.09 -11.37
CA MET A 80 2.31 -6.22 -12.03
C MET A 80 2.66 -6.71 -13.45
N GLU A 81 2.81 -8.02 -13.65
CA GLU A 81 3.01 -8.62 -15.00
C GLU A 81 1.80 -8.30 -15.91
N TYR A 82 0.57 -8.42 -15.40
CA TYR A 82 -0.63 -8.00 -16.14
C TYR A 82 -0.61 -6.48 -16.44
N MET A 83 -0.20 -5.65 -15.48
CA MET A 83 -0.10 -4.21 -15.65
C MET A 83 0.92 -3.78 -16.71
N GLU A 84 1.92 -4.59 -17.02
CA GLU A 84 2.89 -4.29 -18.09
C GLU A 84 2.22 -4.21 -19.46
N GLU A 85 1.16 -4.96 -19.69
CA GLU A 85 0.44 -5.03 -20.98
C GLU A 85 -0.86 -4.20 -20.96
N ALA A 86 -1.48 -4.03 -19.78
CA ALA A 86 -2.75 -3.33 -19.64
C ALA A 86 -2.63 -1.82 -19.91
N PRO A 87 -3.68 -1.16 -20.43
CA PRO A 87 -3.69 0.30 -20.56
C PRO A 87 -3.65 0.98 -19.19
N VAL A 88 -3.04 2.16 -19.13
CA VAL A 88 -3.12 3.02 -17.93
C VAL A 88 -4.55 3.55 -17.80
N SER A 89 -5.20 3.25 -16.68
CA SER A 89 -6.58 3.60 -16.36
C SER A 89 -6.66 4.04 -14.90
N PRO A 90 -7.77 4.58 -14.41
CA PRO A 90 -7.96 4.85 -12.98
C PRO A 90 -7.71 3.62 -12.09
N VAL A 91 -8.26 2.45 -12.44
CA VAL A 91 -8.05 1.19 -11.70
C VAL A 91 -6.58 0.78 -11.70
N TRP A 92 -5.91 0.91 -12.85
CA TRP A 92 -4.48 0.66 -12.97
C TRP A 92 -3.66 1.61 -12.07
N MET A 93 -4.04 2.90 -12.02
CA MET A 93 -3.40 3.92 -11.17
C MET A 93 -3.58 3.60 -9.68
N ASP A 94 -4.79 3.24 -9.24
CA ASP A 94 -5.07 2.82 -7.87
C ASP A 94 -4.21 1.63 -7.45
N ARG A 95 -4.04 0.66 -8.36
CA ARG A 95 -3.20 -0.51 -8.12
C ARG A 95 -1.72 -0.14 -8.01
N LEU A 96 -1.24 0.75 -8.86
CA LEU A 96 0.13 1.26 -8.78
C LEU A 96 0.37 2.06 -7.50
N LEU A 97 -0.60 2.88 -7.08
CA LEU A 97 -0.53 3.63 -5.82
C LEU A 97 -0.38 2.69 -4.62
N LEU A 98 -1.16 1.61 -4.59
CA LEU A 98 -1.02 0.57 -3.57
C LEU A 98 0.41 0.02 -3.53
N PHE A 99 0.96 -0.41 -4.67
CA PHE A 99 2.31 -0.96 -4.73
C PHE A 99 3.39 0.05 -4.35
N ALA A 100 3.27 1.28 -4.83
CA ALA A 100 4.20 2.36 -4.53
C ALA A 100 4.23 2.69 -3.03
N SER A 101 3.06 2.77 -2.37
CA SER A 101 2.96 3.04 -0.94
C SER A 101 3.64 1.98 -0.06
N MET A 102 3.75 0.75 -0.57
CA MET A 102 4.35 -0.38 0.12
C MET A 102 5.87 -0.51 -0.12
N MET A 103 6.46 0.24 -1.06
CA MET A 103 7.89 0.15 -1.40
C MET A 103 8.84 0.39 -0.21
N LYS A 104 8.41 1.13 0.80
CA LYS A 104 9.16 1.35 2.05
C LYS A 104 9.35 0.08 2.89
N TYR A 105 8.55 -0.97 2.64
CA TYR A 105 8.58 -2.23 3.38
C TYR A 105 9.18 -3.34 2.49
N GLU A 106 10.51 -3.42 2.38
CA GLU A 106 11.20 -4.35 1.47
C GLU A 106 10.85 -5.83 1.66
N THR A 107 10.62 -6.25 2.90
CA THR A 107 10.24 -7.64 3.20
C THR A 107 8.82 -7.97 2.74
N ILE A 108 7.97 -6.97 2.62
CA ILE A 108 6.58 -7.09 2.17
C ILE A 108 6.51 -6.91 0.66
N MET A 109 7.12 -5.83 0.14
CA MET A 109 7.13 -5.47 -1.28
C MET A 109 8.56 -5.51 -1.85
N PRO A 110 9.04 -6.68 -2.28
CA PRO A 110 10.40 -6.83 -2.82
C PRO A 110 10.54 -6.36 -4.29
N TYR A 111 9.48 -5.87 -4.92
CA TYR A 111 9.37 -5.57 -6.37
C TYR A 111 9.55 -4.08 -6.69
N LYS A 112 10.52 -3.42 -6.05
CA LYS A 112 10.75 -1.96 -6.24
C LYS A 112 11.04 -1.57 -7.68
N GLU A 113 11.82 -2.38 -8.40
CA GLU A 113 12.20 -2.07 -9.78
C GLU A 113 11.02 -2.28 -10.75
N GLU A 114 10.18 -3.27 -10.50
CA GLU A 114 8.95 -3.49 -11.23
C GLU A 114 7.97 -2.32 -11.05
N VAL A 115 7.81 -1.82 -9.81
CA VAL A 115 6.98 -0.64 -9.53
C VAL A 115 7.51 0.59 -10.26
N LYS A 116 8.84 0.83 -10.26
CA LYS A 116 9.45 1.93 -11.02
C LYS A 116 9.23 1.78 -12.53
N LYS A 117 9.31 0.57 -13.05
CA LYS A 117 9.04 0.28 -14.47
C LYS A 117 7.59 0.59 -14.84
N LEU A 118 6.63 0.23 -13.98
CA LEU A 118 5.23 0.60 -14.16
C LEU A 118 5.03 2.12 -14.07
N TYR A 119 5.62 2.79 -13.10
CA TYR A 119 5.59 4.26 -13.01
C TYR A 119 6.08 4.95 -14.28
N ALA A 120 7.12 4.40 -14.93
CA ALA A 120 7.64 4.95 -16.19
C ALA A 120 6.64 4.87 -17.37
N ARG A 121 5.58 4.05 -17.26
CA ARG A 121 4.50 3.96 -18.25
C ARG A 121 3.48 5.09 -18.14
N MET A 122 3.41 5.78 -16.99
CA MET A 122 2.50 6.89 -16.78
C MET A 122 2.87 8.04 -17.71
N SER A 123 1.85 8.66 -18.31
CA SER A 123 2.04 9.91 -19.05
C SER A 123 2.35 11.08 -18.09
N GLU A 124 2.89 12.18 -18.61
CA GLU A 124 3.11 13.38 -17.79
C GLU A 124 1.78 13.96 -17.27
N ALA A 125 0.67 13.78 -17.99
CA ALA A 125 -0.64 14.17 -17.52
C ALA A 125 -1.11 13.32 -16.32
N ASP A 126 -0.90 11.98 -16.36
CA ASP A 126 -1.23 11.10 -15.25
C ASP A 126 -0.43 11.46 -14.01
N LYS A 127 0.86 11.77 -14.15
CA LYS A 127 1.74 12.18 -13.04
C LYS A 127 1.33 13.50 -12.37
N GLN A 128 0.56 14.35 -13.07
CA GLN A 128 0.04 15.62 -12.53
C GLN A 128 -1.29 15.46 -11.81
N THR A 129 -1.96 14.32 -11.89
CA THR A 129 -3.14 14.02 -11.07
C THR A 129 -2.79 13.90 -9.60
N GLY A 130 -3.78 13.97 -8.70
CA GLY A 130 -3.55 13.77 -7.26
C GLY A 130 -2.87 12.43 -6.97
N ASP A 131 -3.40 11.33 -7.52
CA ASP A 131 -2.84 9.99 -7.36
C ASP A 131 -1.45 9.88 -7.99
N GLY A 132 -1.24 10.50 -9.17
CA GLY A 132 0.06 10.51 -9.83
C GLY A 132 1.14 11.23 -9.04
N GLN A 133 0.81 12.33 -8.37
CA GLN A 133 1.73 13.03 -7.47
C GLN A 133 2.05 12.19 -6.23
N GLU A 134 1.06 11.52 -5.67
CA GLU A 134 1.25 10.62 -4.53
C GLU A 134 2.11 9.42 -4.91
N ILE A 135 1.85 8.77 -6.04
CA ILE A 135 2.69 7.69 -6.58
C ILE A 135 4.12 8.20 -6.75
N THR A 136 4.30 9.39 -7.33
CA THR A 136 5.63 9.99 -7.53
C THR A 136 6.37 10.17 -6.21
N ALA A 137 5.68 10.64 -5.16
CA ALA A 137 6.28 10.82 -3.84
C ALA A 137 6.70 9.50 -3.18
N TYR A 138 6.01 8.39 -3.44
CA TYR A 138 6.41 7.07 -2.96
C TYR A 138 7.55 6.45 -3.78
N VAL A 139 7.52 6.59 -5.10
CA VAL A 139 8.54 6.02 -6.00
C VAL A 139 9.86 6.78 -5.91
N TYR A 140 9.78 8.10 -5.76
CA TYR A 140 10.91 9.02 -5.61
C TYR A 140 10.70 9.92 -4.38
N PRO A 141 10.81 9.36 -3.18
CA PRO A 141 10.60 10.15 -1.96
C PRO A 141 11.59 11.30 -1.90
N PRO A 142 11.16 12.48 -1.44
CA PRO A 142 12.08 13.59 -1.22
C PRO A 142 13.20 13.17 -0.27
N ALA A 143 14.37 13.76 -0.46
CA ALA A 143 15.51 13.49 0.39
C ALA A 143 15.13 13.76 1.87
N THR A 144 15.35 12.74 2.73
CA THR A 144 15.10 12.89 4.16
C THR A 144 16.19 13.78 4.73
N VAL A 145 15.83 14.85 5.42
CA VAL A 145 16.78 15.72 6.10
C VAL A 145 17.31 14.98 7.32
N GLY A 146 18.60 14.79 7.39
CA GLY A 146 19.29 14.14 8.51
C GLY A 146 19.81 15.15 9.53
N VAL A 147 20.32 14.64 10.66
CA VAL A 147 20.97 15.49 11.66
C VAL A 147 22.22 16.11 11.06
N GLY A 148 22.30 17.44 11.04
CA GLY A 148 23.39 18.20 10.46
C GLY A 148 23.16 18.72 9.05
N ASP A 149 22.08 18.31 8.40
CA ASP A 149 21.69 18.84 7.09
C ASP A 149 21.08 20.24 7.20
N MET A 150 21.12 20.98 6.10
CA MET A 150 20.42 22.26 6.03
C MET A 150 18.91 22.05 6.09
N MET A 151 18.25 22.85 6.92
CA MET A 151 16.80 22.84 7.03
C MET A 151 16.15 23.17 5.66
N VAL A 152 15.22 22.32 5.24
CA VAL A 152 14.40 22.59 4.07
C VAL A 152 13.31 23.59 4.47
N ASP A 153 13.19 24.68 3.73
CA ASP A 153 12.13 25.65 3.94
C ASP A 153 10.78 25.11 3.45
N GLY A 154 9.71 25.51 4.11
CA GLY A 154 8.36 25.09 3.77
C GLY A 154 7.32 26.11 4.25
N ASP A 155 6.21 26.13 3.55
CA ASP A 155 5.08 26.99 3.85
C ASP A 155 4.28 26.39 5.03
N LEU A 156 4.03 27.23 6.02
CA LEU A 156 3.19 26.91 7.18
C LEU A 156 2.13 28.00 7.33
N TYR A 157 0.96 27.66 7.86
CA TYR A 157 -0.06 28.62 8.22
C TYR A 157 -0.13 28.73 9.73
N ASP A 158 -0.06 29.95 10.25
CA ASP A 158 -0.23 30.19 11.70
C ASP A 158 -1.73 30.14 12.10
N ALA A 159 -2.01 30.29 13.39
CA ALA A 159 -3.38 30.26 13.93
C ALA A 159 -4.32 31.36 13.38
N ASN A 160 -3.79 32.34 12.63
CA ASN A 160 -4.55 33.39 11.98
C ASN A 160 -4.61 33.21 10.46
N ASP A 161 -4.34 32.00 9.94
CA ASP A 161 -4.25 31.67 8.52
C ASP A 161 -3.22 32.52 7.74
N SER A 162 -2.20 33.05 8.42
CA SER A 162 -1.14 33.81 7.78
C SER A 162 -0.02 32.86 7.34
N LEU A 163 0.39 33.01 6.06
CA LEU A 163 1.49 32.23 5.53
C LEU A 163 2.79 32.59 6.25
N ARG A 164 3.49 31.59 6.70
CA ARG A 164 4.78 31.67 7.40
C ARG A 164 5.75 30.68 6.76
N HIS A 165 7.01 30.96 6.86
CA HIS A 165 8.08 30.09 6.40
C HIS A 165 8.89 29.54 7.55
N ILE A 166 9.31 28.26 7.49
CA ILE A 166 10.15 27.63 8.53
C ILE A 166 11.45 28.43 8.71
N SER A 167 11.97 28.99 7.63
CA SER A 167 13.18 29.83 7.62
C SER A 167 13.11 31.06 8.55
N GLU A 168 11.92 31.58 8.86
CA GLU A 168 11.73 32.70 9.80
C GLU A 168 12.12 32.33 11.26
N PHE A 169 12.17 31.03 11.56
CA PHE A 169 12.53 30.52 12.88
C PHE A 169 13.99 30.05 12.96
N LYS A 170 14.79 30.37 11.94
CA LYS A 170 16.23 30.03 11.93
C LYS A 170 16.94 30.55 13.18
N GLY A 171 17.70 29.67 13.82
CA GLY A 171 18.42 29.97 15.09
C GLY A 171 17.54 29.81 16.35
N LYS A 172 16.30 29.32 16.23
CA LYS A 172 15.42 28.96 17.34
C LYS A 172 15.20 27.44 17.38
N PHE A 173 14.81 26.92 18.53
CA PHE A 173 14.29 25.55 18.62
C PHE A 173 12.85 25.53 18.06
N ILE A 174 12.60 24.62 17.12
CA ILE A 174 11.28 24.42 16.51
C ILE A 174 10.79 23.02 16.94
N LEU A 175 9.61 22.98 17.54
CA LEU A 175 8.88 21.74 17.79
C LEU A 175 7.77 21.64 16.75
N LEU A 176 7.82 20.59 15.90
CA LEU A 176 6.83 20.31 14.86
C LEU A 176 5.94 19.16 15.31
#